data_ed1218e35fb3b4b0f562e1ff7f41a35c
#
_entry.id   ed1218e35fb3b4b0f562e1ff7f41a35c
#
_cell.length_a   1.000
_cell.length_b   1.000
_cell.length_c   1.000
_cell.angle_alpha   90.00
_cell.angle_beta   90.00
_cell.angle_gamma   90.00
#
_symmetry.space_group_name_H-M   'P 1'
#
loop_
_entity.id
_entity.type
_entity.pdbx_description
1 polymer ?
#
loop_
_entity_poly.entity_id
_entity_poly.type
_entity_poly.pdbx_seq_one_letter_code
_entity_poly.pdbx_strand_id
1 'polypeptide(L)'
;MVDLQKLVIQTCRESSLTNTQIADQLGLSFGEFNNRLHMKNGTRFFDIQHMDALQRVVGYPFLADYFAAQFGMLVISNPVQEDMDNVELFSIQMRAEAARGQIAQAKIDAEEDGIVDRHELRHIARQVVSSMKYTAKGFLAWAALHGVQGDAVELMTSRKVESHQVAARGSRCV
;
A
#
# COMPACT_ATOMS: atom_id res chain seq x y z
N MET A 1 8.30 7.39 -11.72
CA MET A 1 8.86 7.45 -10.35
C MET A 1 7.97 8.35 -9.52
N VAL A 2 7.50 7.88 -8.36
CA VAL A 2 6.69 8.69 -7.45
C VAL A 2 7.61 9.67 -6.75
N ASP A 3 7.24 10.95 -6.74
CA ASP A 3 7.98 12.01 -6.03
C ASP A 3 7.48 12.07 -4.58
N LEU A 4 8.36 11.83 -3.62
CA LEU A 4 8.01 11.78 -2.20
C LEU A 4 7.41 13.11 -1.71
N GLN A 5 7.94 14.24 -2.15
CA GLN A 5 7.40 15.54 -1.77
C GLN A 5 5.97 15.72 -2.27
N LYS A 6 5.70 15.36 -3.52
CA LYS A 6 4.33 15.44 -4.08
C LYS A 6 3.37 14.52 -3.33
N LEU A 7 3.82 13.31 -3.00
CA LEU A 7 3.02 12.36 -2.22
C LEU A 7 2.66 12.94 -0.85
N VAL A 8 3.63 13.50 -0.13
CA VAL A 8 3.40 14.11 1.20
C VAL A 8 2.46 15.32 1.10
N ILE A 9 2.66 16.19 0.11
CA ILE A 9 1.75 17.35 -0.11
C ILE A 9 0.32 16.87 -0.38
N GLN A 10 0.16 15.84 -1.20
CA GLN A 10 -1.14 15.27 -1.51
C GLN A 10 -1.78 14.65 -0.27
N THR A 11 -1.02 13.85 0.49
CA THR A 11 -1.49 13.24 1.74
C THR A 11 -1.96 14.30 2.76
N CYS A 12 -1.21 15.39 2.92
CA CYS A 12 -1.63 16.49 3.79
C CYS A 12 -2.93 17.16 3.31
N ARG A 13 -3.14 17.29 1.99
CA ARG A 13 -4.37 17.86 1.42
C ARG A 13 -5.60 16.96 1.57
N GLU A 14 -5.38 15.65 1.51
CA GLU A 14 -6.44 14.62 1.63
C GLU A 14 -6.77 14.30 3.09
N SER A 15 -5.93 14.74 4.02
CA SER A 15 -6.17 14.59 5.46
C SER A 15 -7.40 15.40 5.91
N SER A 16 -8.09 14.88 6.93
CA SER A 16 -9.14 15.63 7.64
C SER A 16 -8.62 16.80 8.48
N LEU A 17 -7.28 16.86 8.69
CA LEU A 17 -6.63 17.91 9.47
C LEU A 17 -6.14 19.04 8.55
N THR A 18 -6.20 20.27 9.04
CA THR A 18 -5.57 21.42 8.40
C THR A 18 -4.05 21.38 8.57
N ASN A 19 -3.31 22.01 7.65
CA ASN A 19 -1.85 22.10 7.78
C ASN A 19 -1.39 22.75 9.09
N THR A 20 -2.18 23.64 9.68
CA THR A 20 -1.90 24.22 11.00
C THR A 20 -2.00 23.17 12.10
N GLN A 21 -3.08 22.38 12.09
CA GLN A 21 -3.25 21.29 13.06
C GLN A 21 -2.18 20.20 12.93
N ILE A 22 -1.79 19.87 11.69
CA ILE A 22 -0.69 18.93 11.43
C ILE A 22 0.62 19.49 12.00
N ALA A 23 0.92 20.78 11.74
CA ALA A 23 2.13 21.43 12.27
C ALA A 23 2.17 21.39 13.78
N ASP A 24 1.07 21.77 14.45
CA ASP A 24 0.95 21.77 15.91
C ASP A 24 1.21 20.38 16.50
N GLN A 25 0.65 19.31 15.90
CA GLN A 25 0.87 17.94 16.35
C GLN A 25 2.31 17.45 16.11
N LEU A 26 3.01 18.04 15.16
CA LEU A 26 4.44 17.77 14.93
C LEU A 26 5.36 18.64 15.80
N GLY A 27 4.81 19.53 16.63
CA GLY A 27 5.58 20.47 17.42
C GLY A 27 6.28 21.56 16.61
N LEU A 28 5.77 21.85 15.40
CA LEU A 28 6.31 22.87 14.49
C LEU A 28 5.38 24.09 14.41
N SER A 29 5.94 25.28 14.23
CA SER A 29 5.15 26.40 13.80
C SER A 29 4.61 26.16 12.36
N PHE A 30 3.46 26.75 12.02
CA PHE A 30 2.92 26.67 10.67
C PHE A 30 3.92 27.14 9.61
N GLY A 31 4.70 28.19 9.90
CA GLY A 31 5.72 28.72 9.01
C GLY A 31 6.84 27.72 8.72
N GLU A 32 7.35 27.05 9.77
CA GLU A 32 8.36 26.00 9.63
C GLU A 32 7.84 24.79 8.87
N PHE A 33 6.64 24.32 9.22
CA PHE A 33 5.98 23.22 8.51
C PHE A 33 5.83 23.52 7.01
N ASN A 34 5.27 24.69 6.68
CA ASN A 34 5.04 25.09 5.29
C ASN A 34 6.36 25.28 4.52
N ASN A 35 7.40 25.84 5.16
CA ASN A 35 8.70 25.99 4.56
C ASN A 35 9.35 24.63 4.29
N ARG A 36 9.27 23.67 5.21
CA ARG A 36 9.80 22.30 5.00
C ARG A 36 8.99 21.55 3.93
N LEU A 37 7.65 21.61 3.98
CA LEU A 37 6.78 20.94 3.02
C LEU A 37 7.04 21.36 1.57
N HIS A 38 7.32 22.64 1.36
CA HIS A 38 7.55 23.22 0.04
C HIS A 38 9.02 23.55 -0.25
N MET A 39 9.94 23.18 0.64
CA MET A 39 11.37 23.49 0.55
C MET A 39 11.67 24.97 0.25
N LYS A 40 10.93 25.88 0.92
CA LYS A 40 11.08 27.33 0.75
C LYS A 40 12.21 27.87 1.63
N ASN A 41 12.74 29.03 1.28
CA ASN A 41 13.74 29.79 2.04
C ASN A 41 14.99 28.96 2.41
N GLY A 42 15.41 28.02 1.55
CA GLY A 42 16.55 27.15 1.81
C GLY A 42 16.32 26.06 2.87
N THR A 43 15.09 25.89 3.35
CA THR A 43 14.79 24.81 4.31
C THR A 43 14.84 23.45 3.63
N ARG A 44 15.35 22.46 4.36
CA ARG A 44 15.33 21.06 3.93
C ARG A 44 13.93 20.47 4.11
N PHE A 45 13.59 19.50 3.27
CA PHE A 45 12.42 18.69 3.45
C PHE A 45 12.44 17.95 4.80
N PHE A 46 11.33 17.36 5.19
CA PHE A 46 11.24 16.56 6.41
C PHE A 46 12.24 15.41 6.40
N ASP A 47 12.90 15.19 7.52
CA ASP A 47 13.70 13.98 7.74
C ASP A 47 12.78 12.76 8.03
N ILE A 48 13.38 11.59 8.14
CA ILE A 48 12.63 10.34 8.33
C ILE A 48 11.82 10.32 9.63
N GLN A 49 12.31 10.98 10.68
CA GLN A 49 11.62 11.03 11.97
C GLN A 49 10.37 11.92 11.88
N HIS A 50 10.50 13.08 11.24
CA HIS A 50 9.34 13.94 10.98
C HIS A 50 8.33 13.28 10.04
N MET A 51 8.79 12.54 9.04
CA MET A 51 7.90 11.81 8.14
C MET A 51 7.18 10.66 8.84
N ASP A 52 7.84 9.94 9.73
CA ASP A 52 7.19 8.90 10.55
C ASP A 52 6.14 9.52 11.49
N ALA A 53 6.45 10.64 12.14
CA ALA A 53 5.48 11.36 12.94
C ALA A 53 4.30 11.88 12.10
N LEU A 54 4.58 12.45 10.93
CA LEU A 54 3.58 12.98 10.01
C LEU A 54 2.59 11.90 9.55
N GLN A 55 3.07 10.71 9.16
CA GLN A 55 2.17 9.62 8.73
C GLN A 55 1.25 9.13 9.86
N ARG A 56 1.71 9.18 11.13
CA ARG A 56 0.87 8.89 12.30
C ARG A 56 -0.20 9.95 12.51
N VAL A 57 0.18 11.22 12.37
CA VAL A 57 -0.72 12.37 12.51
C VAL A 57 -1.83 12.35 11.45
N VAL A 58 -1.48 12.09 10.20
CA VAL A 58 -2.45 12.05 9.10
C VAL A 58 -3.20 10.72 9.00
N GLY A 59 -2.77 9.69 9.74
CA GLY A 59 -3.40 8.36 9.75
C GLY A 59 -3.19 7.55 8.46
N TYR A 60 -2.16 7.88 7.68
CA TYR A 60 -1.89 7.21 6.40
C TYR A 60 -0.41 6.84 6.24
N PRO A 61 -0.05 5.55 6.05
CA PRO A 61 1.34 5.06 6.00
C PRO A 61 2.00 5.33 4.64
N PHE A 62 2.08 6.58 4.22
CA PHE A 62 2.59 6.98 2.89
C PHE A 62 4.05 6.58 2.63
N LEU A 63 4.88 6.43 3.68
CA LEU A 63 6.26 5.95 3.52
C LEU A 63 6.30 4.51 3.03
N ALA A 64 5.44 3.64 3.58
CA ALA A 64 5.34 2.26 3.14
C ALA A 64 4.94 2.20 1.66
N ASP A 65 3.90 2.94 1.26
CA ASP A 65 3.46 3.02 -0.14
C ASP A 65 4.55 3.59 -1.06
N TYR A 66 5.27 4.63 -0.61
CA TYR A 66 6.36 5.22 -1.37
C TYR A 66 7.47 4.20 -1.65
N PHE A 67 8.00 3.53 -0.62
CA PHE A 67 9.07 2.57 -0.79
C PHE A 67 8.60 1.33 -1.57
N ALA A 68 7.40 0.82 -1.31
CA ALA A 68 6.84 -0.28 -2.07
C ALA A 68 6.75 0.05 -3.57
N ALA A 69 6.28 1.23 -3.92
CA ALA A 69 6.18 1.67 -5.31
C ALA A 69 7.55 1.77 -6.01
N GLN A 70 8.64 2.15 -5.29
CA GLN A 70 9.98 2.18 -5.86
C GLN A 70 10.48 0.79 -6.29
N PHE A 71 10.01 -0.26 -5.62
CA PHE A 71 10.42 -1.64 -5.87
C PHE A 71 9.34 -2.46 -6.62
N GLY A 72 8.28 -1.83 -7.12
CA GLY A 72 7.18 -2.51 -7.79
C GLY A 72 6.39 -3.44 -6.86
N MET A 73 6.32 -3.10 -5.57
CA MET A 73 5.63 -3.85 -4.54
C MET A 73 4.30 -3.19 -4.17
N LEU A 74 3.41 -3.95 -3.55
CA LEU A 74 2.15 -3.46 -3.01
C LEU A 74 2.16 -3.54 -1.48
N VAL A 75 1.58 -2.53 -0.83
CA VAL A 75 1.34 -2.54 0.61
C VAL A 75 -0.07 -3.08 0.89
N ILE A 76 -0.15 -3.98 1.85
CA ILE A 76 -1.41 -4.54 2.32
C ILE A 76 -1.46 -4.30 3.83
N SER A 77 -2.51 -3.61 4.30
CA SER A 77 -2.71 -3.35 5.72
C SER A 77 -3.24 -4.58 6.44
N ASN A 78 -2.69 -4.85 7.63
CA ASN A 78 -3.27 -5.85 8.53
C ASN A 78 -4.63 -5.39 9.04
N PRO A 79 -5.64 -6.27 9.07
CA PRO A 79 -6.87 -5.99 9.80
C PRO A 79 -6.58 -5.92 11.31
N VAL A 80 -7.28 -5.06 12.02
CA VAL A 80 -7.19 -4.98 13.49
C VAL A 80 -7.98 -6.16 14.07
N GLN A 81 -7.36 -6.92 14.97
CA GLN A 81 -7.94 -8.16 15.51
C GLN A 81 -9.15 -7.89 16.41
N GLU A 82 -9.18 -6.74 17.09
CA GLU A 82 -10.22 -6.38 18.06
C GLU A 82 -11.62 -6.19 17.43
N ASP A 83 -11.67 -5.86 16.15
CA ASP A 83 -12.91 -5.58 15.40
C ASP A 83 -13.33 -6.75 14.49
N MET A 84 -12.67 -7.91 14.61
CA MET A 84 -12.86 -9.00 13.65
C MET A 84 -13.85 -10.03 14.15
N ASP A 85 -14.97 -10.17 13.47
CA ASP A 85 -15.94 -11.24 13.64
C ASP A 85 -16.23 -11.97 12.32
N ASN A 86 -17.09 -13.00 12.37
CA ASN A 86 -17.48 -13.76 11.19
C ASN A 86 -18.26 -12.93 10.17
N VAL A 87 -18.98 -11.91 10.59
CA VAL A 87 -19.75 -11.02 9.71
C VAL A 87 -18.79 -10.11 8.95
N GLU A 88 -17.79 -9.57 9.65
CA GLU A 88 -16.73 -8.76 9.04
C GLU A 88 -15.91 -9.58 8.04
N LEU A 89 -15.51 -10.80 8.40
CA LEU A 89 -14.81 -11.71 7.50
C LEU A 89 -15.63 -12.00 6.24
N PHE A 90 -16.90 -12.33 6.39
CA PHE A 90 -17.81 -12.55 5.27
C PHE A 90 -17.93 -11.31 4.37
N SER A 91 -18.05 -10.12 4.97
CA SER A 91 -18.09 -8.86 4.24
C SER A 91 -16.80 -8.62 3.41
N ILE A 92 -15.63 -8.89 3.98
CA ILE A 92 -14.35 -8.77 3.28
C ILE A 92 -14.28 -9.75 2.10
N GLN A 93 -14.70 -11.00 2.30
CA GLN A 93 -14.73 -12.02 1.24
C GLN A 93 -15.67 -11.64 0.10
N MET A 94 -16.87 -11.14 0.41
CA MET A 94 -17.82 -10.66 -0.60
C MET A 94 -17.27 -9.47 -1.41
N ARG A 95 -16.54 -8.56 -0.77
CA ARG A 95 -15.87 -7.46 -1.47
C ARG A 95 -14.75 -7.96 -2.40
N ALA A 96 -14.02 -9.01 -2.01
CA ALA A 96 -13.02 -9.62 -2.87
C ALA A 96 -13.65 -10.24 -4.14
N GLU A 97 -14.77 -10.97 -3.99
CA GLU A 97 -15.49 -11.56 -5.12
C GLU A 97 -16.12 -10.47 -6.02
N ALA A 98 -16.73 -9.45 -5.44
CA ALA A 98 -17.28 -8.32 -6.21
C ALA A 98 -16.17 -7.63 -7.03
N ALA A 99 -14.98 -7.40 -6.44
CA ALA A 99 -13.85 -6.81 -7.15
C ALA A 99 -13.36 -7.69 -8.30
N ARG A 100 -13.35 -9.02 -8.15
CA ARG A 100 -13.04 -9.96 -9.24
C ARG A 100 -14.04 -9.87 -10.39
N GLY A 101 -15.34 -9.80 -10.07
CA GLY A 101 -16.38 -9.60 -11.08
C GLY A 101 -16.21 -8.29 -11.85
N GLN A 102 -15.88 -7.20 -11.15
CA GLN A 102 -15.61 -5.91 -11.77
C GLN A 102 -14.39 -5.93 -12.71
N ILE A 103 -13.33 -6.68 -12.37
CA ILE A 103 -12.17 -6.87 -13.24
C ILE A 103 -12.59 -7.58 -14.53
N ALA A 104 -13.38 -8.64 -14.41
CA ALA A 104 -13.84 -9.40 -15.58
C ALA A 104 -14.68 -8.52 -16.51
N GLN A 105 -15.64 -7.77 -15.94
CA GLN A 105 -16.47 -6.85 -16.73
C GLN A 105 -15.64 -5.75 -17.38
N ALA A 106 -14.76 -5.08 -16.63
CA ALA A 106 -13.93 -4.01 -17.16
C ALA A 106 -12.98 -4.48 -18.30
N LYS A 107 -12.56 -5.74 -18.28
CA LYS A 107 -11.79 -6.32 -19.40
C LYS A 107 -12.66 -6.55 -20.63
N ILE A 108 -13.88 -7.06 -20.44
CA ILE A 108 -14.83 -7.27 -21.54
C ILE A 108 -15.14 -5.92 -22.20
N ASP A 109 -15.44 -4.90 -21.40
CA ASP A 109 -15.77 -3.56 -21.89
C ASP A 109 -14.59 -2.93 -22.65
N ALA A 110 -13.35 -3.11 -22.15
CA ALA A 110 -12.14 -2.58 -22.78
C ALA A 110 -11.75 -3.31 -24.08
N GLU A 111 -12.23 -4.54 -24.29
CA GLU A 111 -11.97 -5.34 -25.49
C GLU A 111 -13.05 -5.13 -26.58
N GLU A 112 -14.13 -4.38 -26.30
CA GLU A 112 -15.28 -4.25 -27.20
C GLU A 112 -14.92 -3.61 -28.56
N ASP A 113 -14.03 -2.62 -28.55
CA ASP A 113 -13.56 -1.95 -29.77
C ASP A 113 -12.23 -2.54 -30.30
N GLY A 114 -11.65 -3.53 -29.63
CA GLY A 114 -10.40 -4.21 -29.98
C GLY A 114 -9.13 -3.41 -29.65
N ILE A 115 -9.21 -2.29 -28.94
CA ILE A 115 -8.07 -1.44 -28.58
C ILE A 115 -8.16 -1.06 -27.11
N VAL A 116 -7.31 -1.63 -26.25
CA VAL A 116 -7.24 -1.26 -24.84
C VAL A 116 -6.44 0.03 -24.68
N ASP A 117 -7.12 1.11 -24.34
CA ASP A 117 -6.49 2.40 -24.14
C ASP A 117 -5.82 2.54 -22.73
N ARG A 118 -5.07 3.65 -22.54
CA ARG A 118 -4.35 3.89 -21.27
C ARG A 118 -5.31 4.19 -20.10
N HIS A 119 -6.49 4.72 -20.37
CA HIS A 119 -7.48 5.02 -19.34
C HIS A 119 -8.13 3.73 -18.84
N GLU A 120 -8.52 2.86 -19.74
CA GLU A 120 -9.08 1.54 -19.46
C GLU A 120 -8.07 0.65 -18.72
N LEU A 121 -6.83 0.58 -19.22
CA LEU A 121 -5.76 -0.14 -18.53
C LEU A 121 -5.56 0.36 -17.09
N ARG A 122 -5.60 1.67 -16.87
CA ARG A 122 -5.49 2.25 -15.53
C ARG A 122 -6.70 1.92 -14.66
N HIS A 123 -7.89 1.88 -15.24
CA HIS A 123 -9.12 1.47 -14.53
C HIS A 123 -9.02 0.02 -14.08
N ILE A 124 -8.71 -0.89 -15.00
CA ILE A 124 -8.52 -2.33 -14.73
C ILE A 124 -7.43 -2.54 -13.67
N ALA A 125 -6.28 -1.88 -13.81
CA ALA A 125 -5.18 -2.02 -12.86
C ALA A 125 -5.59 -1.62 -11.42
N ARG A 126 -6.40 -0.57 -11.24
CA ARG A 126 -6.93 -0.18 -9.93
C ARG A 126 -7.84 -1.26 -9.34
N GLN A 127 -8.70 -1.88 -10.16
CA GLN A 127 -9.57 -2.98 -9.71
C GLN A 127 -8.76 -4.21 -9.33
N VAL A 128 -7.72 -4.54 -10.10
CA VAL A 128 -6.79 -5.65 -9.77
C VAL A 128 -6.12 -5.43 -8.42
N VAL A 129 -5.55 -4.24 -8.20
CA VAL A 129 -4.91 -3.90 -6.91
C VAL A 129 -5.90 -3.98 -5.76
N SER A 130 -7.12 -3.48 -5.95
CA SER A 130 -8.20 -3.56 -4.95
C SER A 130 -8.54 -5.01 -4.60
N SER A 131 -8.74 -5.87 -5.60
CA SER A 131 -9.02 -7.30 -5.42
C SER A 131 -7.91 -8.00 -4.65
N MET A 132 -6.64 -7.74 -5.00
CA MET A 132 -5.49 -8.32 -4.29
C MET A 132 -5.47 -7.90 -2.81
N LYS A 133 -5.73 -6.61 -2.52
CA LYS A 133 -5.79 -6.10 -1.14
C LYS A 133 -6.91 -6.77 -0.35
N TYR A 134 -8.12 -6.91 -0.90
CA TYR A 134 -9.22 -7.57 -0.23
C TYR A 134 -8.96 -9.07 -0.02
N THR A 135 -8.37 -9.76 -1.00
CA THR A 135 -8.04 -11.18 -0.88
C THR A 135 -7.04 -11.41 0.26
N ALA A 136 -5.96 -10.62 0.31
CA ALA A 136 -4.96 -10.73 1.37
C ALA A 136 -5.54 -10.32 2.74
N LYS A 137 -6.35 -9.24 2.80
CA LYS A 137 -7.04 -8.82 4.02
C LYS A 137 -7.98 -9.92 4.53
N GLY A 138 -8.71 -10.59 3.64
CA GLY A 138 -9.59 -11.70 3.99
C GLY A 138 -8.85 -12.89 4.60
N PHE A 139 -7.69 -13.25 4.04
CA PHE A 139 -6.83 -14.30 4.62
C PHE A 139 -6.31 -13.92 6.01
N LEU A 140 -5.82 -12.70 6.19
CA LEU A 140 -5.33 -12.22 7.48
C LEU A 140 -6.45 -12.10 8.53
N ALA A 141 -7.66 -11.71 8.11
CA ALA A 141 -8.84 -11.68 8.96
C ALA A 141 -9.24 -13.08 9.41
N TRP A 142 -9.25 -14.05 8.49
CA TRP A 142 -9.49 -15.45 8.82
C TRP A 142 -8.43 -15.97 9.81
N ALA A 143 -7.14 -15.69 9.57
CA ALA A 143 -6.07 -16.08 10.47
C ALA A 143 -6.21 -15.43 11.87
N ALA A 144 -6.69 -14.19 11.94
CA ALA A 144 -6.98 -13.50 13.20
C ALA A 144 -8.07 -14.21 14.02
N LEU A 145 -9.17 -14.62 13.38
CA LEU A 145 -10.25 -15.37 14.02
C LEU A 145 -9.78 -16.72 14.59
N HIS A 146 -8.73 -17.31 14.01
CA HIS A 146 -8.13 -18.57 14.47
C HIS A 146 -6.91 -18.38 15.38
N GLY A 147 -6.58 -17.14 15.76
CA GLY A 147 -5.47 -16.83 16.66
C GLY A 147 -4.06 -17.03 16.06
N VAL A 148 -3.94 -17.13 14.72
CA VAL A 148 -2.68 -17.38 14.00
C VAL A 148 -2.28 -16.23 13.07
N GLN A 149 -2.79 -15.03 13.33
CA GLN A 149 -2.51 -13.85 12.48
C GLN A 149 -1.02 -13.49 12.42
N GLY A 150 -0.30 -13.61 13.56
CA GLY A 150 1.13 -13.32 13.62
C GLY A 150 1.92 -14.22 12.66
N ASP A 151 1.67 -15.51 12.70
CA ASP A 151 2.31 -16.49 11.82
C ASP A 151 1.95 -16.25 10.35
N ALA A 152 0.68 -15.92 10.08
CA ALA A 152 0.22 -15.61 8.72
C ALA A 152 0.92 -14.38 8.15
N VAL A 153 1.10 -13.32 8.95
CA VAL A 153 1.84 -12.11 8.55
C VAL A 153 3.29 -12.45 8.28
N GLU A 154 3.94 -13.20 9.18
CA GLU A 154 5.32 -13.63 9.00
C GLU A 154 5.49 -14.42 7.70
N LEU A 155 4.65 -15.42 7.45
CA LEU A 155 4.71 -16.25 6.25
C LEU A 155 4.46 -15.45 4.96
N MET A 156 3.58 -14.45 4.98
CA MET A 156 3.32 -13.59 3.83
C MET A 156 4.45 -12.58 3.55
N THR A 157 5.18 -12.17 4.59
CA THR A 157 6.24 -11.15 4.48
C THR A 157 7.64 -11.73 4.46
N SER A 158 7.83 -12.96 4.96
CA SER A 158 9.11 -13.66 4.97
C SER A 158 9.57 -13.93 3.54
N ARG A 159 10.60 -13.23 3.10
CA ARG A 159 11.39 -13.67 1.95
C ARG A 159 12.22 -14.87 2.39
N LYS A 160 11.75 -16.09 2.18
CA LYS A 160 12.68 -17.19 1.97
C LYS A 160 13.50 -16.82 0.74
N VAL A 161 14.75 -16.44 0.95
CA VAL A 161 15.74 -16.48 -0.11
C VAL A 161 15.84 -17.95 -0.46
N GLU A 162 15.08 -18.40 -1.47
CA GLU A 162 15.37 -19.67 -2.11
C GLU A 162 16.78 -19.53 -2.65
N SER A 163 17.74 -20.06 -1.90
CA SER A 163 19.07 -20.28 -2.40
C SER A 163 18.93 -21.22 -3.57
N HIS A 164 18.88 -20.67 -4.78
CA HIS A 164 19.11 -21.45 -5.98
C HIS A 164 20.49 -22.05 -5.84
N GLN A 165 20.55 -23.27 -5.31
CA GLN A 165 21.69 -24.14 -5.51
C GLN A 165 21.77 -24.38 -7.02
N VAL A 166 22.57 -23.56 -7.68
CA VAL A 166 23.08 -23.87 -9.01
C VAL A 166 23.83 -25.19 -8.86
N ALA A 167 23.14 -26.29 -9.17
CA ALA A 167 23.76 -27.59 -9.28
C ALA A 167 24.82 -27.46 -10.36
N ALA A 168 26.08 -27.36 -9.94
CA ALA A 168 27.25 -27.51 -10.78
C ALA A 168 27.20 -28.93 -11.33
N ARG A 169 26.63 -29.10 -12.53
CA ARG A 169 26.80 -30.33 -13.32
C ARG A 169 28.27 -30.39 -13.70
N GLY A 170 29.01 -31.12 -12.90
CA GLY A 170 30.37 -31.50 -13.22
C GLY A 170 30.38 -32.21 -14.57
N SER A 171 31.03 -31.58 -15.52
CA SER A 171 31.49 -32.23 -16.77
C SER A 171 32.49 -33.31 -16.38
N ARG A 172 32.08 -34.56 -16.43
CA ARG A 172 33.04 -35.67 -16.56
C ARG A 172 33.28 -35.85 -18.07
N CYS A 173 34.43 -35.37 -18.53
CA CYS A 173 35.05 -35.87 -19.73
C CYS A 173 35.70 -37.22 -19.40
N VAL A 174 35.40 -38.22 -20.21
CA VAL A 174 36.26 -39.38 -20.51
C VAL A 174 36.44 -39.40 -22.00
#